data_c076ea59c4e45ee6b4105bef29475b89
#
_entry.id   c076ea59c4e45ee6b4105bef29475b89
#
_cell.length_a   1.000
_cell.length_b   1.000
_cell.length_c   1.000
_cell.angle_alpha   90.00
_cell.angle_beta   90.00
_cell.angle_gamma   90.00
#
_symmetry.space_group_name_H-M   'P 1'
#
loop_
_entity.id
_entity.type
_entity.pdbx_description
1 polymer ?
#
loop_
_entity_poly.entity_id
_entity_poly.type
_entity_poly.pdbx_seq_one_letter_code
_entity_poly.pdbx_strand_id
1 'polypeptide(L)'
;MAAAQQLYDVTRKWFALIPPVLCPVNFIIDAPFGRFAPKDNSIFMLDGIKSWIVMELVSPISFCYAFLQSPLSLTHNGSPPPLSFSHPPTLLAALFLVHYLNRAIISPLRTPSRSKSHISVPLAAVAFNITNGSLMGAYLSSTAAEKFLQGAFERPLFWVGVGLWALGFVGNILHDEILLNIRRSAKAKGKAKADEDDDNNGKSKSKQEHYAIPHGYLYELISYPNYFSEWVEWAGYAFVAAPLPSFTSLSSFLTTVTPPYLFLFAEFFTMIPRAYKGHKWYHARFPDYPKQRKAVIPFLF
;
A
#
# COMPACT_ATOMS: atom_id res chain seq x y z
N MET A 1 -30.71 1.72 2.88
CA MET A 1 -29.95 2.81 2.23
C MET A 1 -29.57 3.93 3.22
N ALA A 2 -30.48 4.60 3.93
CA ALA A 2 -30.13 5.70 4.85
C ALA A 2 -29.08 5.32 5.93
N ALA A 3 -29.22 4.18 6.59
CA ALA A 3 -28.24 3.70 7.57
C ALA A 3 -26.87 3.39 6.94
N ALA A 4 -26.83 2.81 5.73
CA ALA A 4 -25.59 2.56 4.99
C ALA A 4 -24.88 3.86 4.60
N GLN A 5 -25.63 4.88 4.16
CA GLN A 5 -25.09 6.20 3.86
C GLN A 5 -24.52 6.88 5.11
N GLN A 6 -25.21 6.82 6.22
CA GLN A 6 -24.72 7.40 7.49
C GLN A 6 -23.43 6.71 7.94
N LEU A 7 -23.38 5.37 7.91
CA LEU A 7 -22.19 4.60 8.27
C LEU A 7 -21.02 4.95 7.35
N TYR A 8 -21.26 4.99 6.02
CA TYR A 8 -20.26 5.38 5.03
C TYR A 8 -19.71 6.78 5.31
N ASP A 9 -20.57 7.78 5.55
CA ASP A 9 -20.15 9.17 5.79
C ASP A 9 -19.35 9.33 7.08
N VAL A 10 -19.74 8.66 8.16
CA VAL A 10 -19.00 8.66 9.44
C VAL A 10 -17.64 7.98 9.26
N THR A 11 -17.61 6.80 8.65
CA THR A 11 -16.38 6.04 8.43
C THR A 11 -15.42 6.80 7.52
N ARG A 12 -15.92 7.40 6.44
CA ARG A 12 -15.16 8.22 5.51
C ARG A 12 -14.50 9.41 6.19
N LYS A 13 -15.23 10.13 7.05
CA LYS A 13 -14.71 11.28 7.81
C LYS A 13 -13.59 10.86 8.77
N TRP A 14 -13.76 9.77 9.49
CA TRP A 14 -12.72 9.26 10.38
C TRP A 14 -11.50 8.76 9.61
N PHE A 15 -11.69 8.11 8.47
CA PHE A 15 -10.59 7.69 7.60
C PHE A 15 -9.83 8.88 6.99
N ALA A 16 -10.47 10.05 6.83
CA ALA A 16 -9.82 11.29 6.43
C ALA A 16 -8.96 11.90 7.55
N LEU A 17 -9.39 11.78 8.81
CA LEU A 17 -8.78 12.47 9.94
C LEU A 17 -7.67 11.66 10.64
N ILE A 18 -7.82 10.34 10.72
CA ILE A 18 -6.89 9.49 11.48
C ILE A 18 -5.46 9.49 10.89
N PRO A 19 -5.22 9.28 9.59
CA PRO A 19 -3.85 9.21 9.04
C PRO A 19 -3.04 10.48 9.24
N PRO A 20 -3.54 11.72 9.00
CA PRO A 20 -2.79 12.94 9.27
C PRO A 20 -2.50 13.17 10.74
N VAL A 21 -3.39 12.73 11.66
CA VAL A 21 -3.16 12.80 13.11
C VAL A 21 -2.09 11.81 13.55
N LEU A 22 -2.05 10.61 12.97
CA LEU A 22 -1.04 9.60 13.28
C LEU A 22 0.32 9.86 12.63
N CYS A 23 0.37 10.65 11.57
CA CYS A 23 1.60 10.95 10.84
C CYS A 23 2.71 11.51 11.74
N PRO A 24 2.51 12.56 12.56
CA PRO A 24 3.52 13.05 13.49
C PRO A 24 3.97 11.99 14.51
N VAL A 25 3.05 11.17 15.01
CA VAL A 25 3.35 10.08 15.94
C VAL A 25 4.29 9.06 15.30
N ASN A 26 4.06 8.74 14.02
CA ASN A 26 4.89 7.81 13.25
C ASN A 26 6.30 8.35 12.95
N PHE A 27 6.54 9.68 13.06
CA PHE A 27 7.89 10.23 13.04
C PHE A 27 8.66 10.02 14.36
N ILE A 28 7.95 9.73 15.46
CA ILE A 28 8.54 9.50 16.78
C ILE A 28 8.64 7.99 17.05
N ILE A 29 7.53 7.26 16.89
CA ILE A 29 7.40 5.83 17.20
C ILE A 29 7.57 5.01 15.92
N ASP A 30 8.46 4.01 15.94
CA ASP A 30 8.62 3.09 14.83
C ASP A 30 7.55 2.00 14.83
N ALA A 31 6.92 1.76 13.69
CA ALA A 31 6.08 0.59 13.52
C ALA A 31 6.94 -0.68 13.62
N PRO A 32 6.63 -1.61 14.56
CA PRO A 32 7.53 -2.70 14.95
C PRO A 32 7.51 -3.88 13.95
N PHE A 33 7.93 -3.62 12.72
CA PHE A 33 8.10 -4.62 11.66
C PHE A 33 9.25 -4.27 10.70
N GLY A 34 9.71 -5.21 9.90
CA GLY A 34 10.81 -5.05 8.98
C GLY A 34 12.11 -4.74 9.74
N ARG A 35 12.87 -3.74 9.29
CA ARG A 35 14.13 -3.30 9.93
C ARG A 35 13.97 -2.73 11.33
N PHE A 36 12.75 -2.36 11.70
CA PHE A 36 12.39 -1.82 13.02
C PHE A 36 11.69 -2.86 13.90
N ALA A 37 11.65 -4.14 13.48
CA ALA A 37 11.09 -5.20 14.28
C ALA A 37 11.92 -5.41 15.57
N PRO A 38 11.25 -5.57 16.74
CA PRO A 38 11.93 -6.00 17.96
C PRO A 38 12.68 -7.33 17.74
N LYS A 39 13.82 -7.48 18.40
CA LYS A 39 14.65 -8.70 18.31
C LYS A 39 14.31 -9.72 19.40
N ASP A 40 13.25 -9.49 20.14
CA ASP A 40 12.78 -10.40 21.17
C ASP A 40 12.06 -11.64 20.60
N ASN A 41 11.96 -12.69 21.40
CA ASN A 41 11.23 -13.90 21.08
C ASN A 41 9.84 -13.93 21.76
N SER A 42 9.21 -12.74 21.92
CA SER A 42 7.87 -12.62 22.49
C SER A 42 6.84 -13.40 21.67
N ILE A 43 5.84 -13.95 22.37
CA ILE A 43 4.66 -14.60 21.74
C ILE A 43 3.86 -13.65 20.84
N PHE A 44 4.04 -12.34 21.01
CA PHE A 44 3.43 -11.29 20.18
C PHE A 44 4.14 -11.08 18.83
N MET A 45 5.26 -11.77 18.59
CA MET A 45 6.02 -11.68 17.34
C MET A 45 5.57 -12.76 16.35
N LEU A 46 4.77 -12.36 15.36
CA LEU A 46 4.20 -13.21 14.33
C LEU A 46 5.13 -13.37 13.12
N ASP A 47 4.93 -14.46 12.37
CA ASP A 47 5.60 -14.65 11.08
C ASP A 47 5.31 -13.51 10.11
N GLY A 48 6.36 -12.90 9.56
CA GLY A 48 6.23 -11.67 8.76
C GLY A 48 5.59 -11.90 7.40
N ILE A 49 5.65 -13.09 6.81
CA ILE A 49 5.02 -13.40 5.51
C ILE A 49 3.54 -13.71 5.73
N LYS A 50 3.23 -14.62 6.66
CA LYS A 50 1.86 -15.04 6.93
C LYS A 50 0.99 -13.88 7.43
N SER A 51 1.51 -13.08 8.37
CA SER A 51 0.79 -11.90 8.88
C SER A 51 0.55 -10.87 7.78
N TRP A 52 1.52 -10.70 6.87
CA TRP A 52 1.34 -9.81 5.71
C TRP A 52 0.23 -10.29 4.78
N ILE A 53 0.24 -11.57 4.38
CA ILE A 53 -0.81 -12.14 3.53
C ILE A 53 -2.19 -11.94 4.16
N VAL A 54 -2.33 -12.29 5.44
CA VAL A 54 -3.61 -12.20 6.14
C VAL A 54 -4.11 -10.76 6.21
N MET A 55 -3.26 -9.81 6.62
CA MET A 55 -3.70 -8.42 6.78
C MET A 55 -4.02 -7.72 5.46
N GLU A 56 -3.31 -8.06 4.38
CA GLU A 56 -3.54 -7.44 3.06
C GLU A 56 -4.73 -8.07 2.31
N LEU A 57 -5.01 -9.36 2.49
CA LEU A 57 -6.18 -10.01 1.89
C LEU A 57 -7.51 -9.46 2.41
N VAL A 58 -7.52 -8.86 3.57
CA VAL A 58 -8.73 -8.25 4.15
C VAL A 58 -9.28 -7.13 3.25
N SER A 59 -8.42 -6.34 2.61
CA SER A 59 -8.85 -5.24 1.75
C SER A 59 -9.62 -5.71 0.50
N PRO A 60 -9.10 -6.61 -0.35
CA PRO A 60 -9.86 -7.08 -1.51
C PRO A 60 -11.11 -7.86 -1.12
N ILE A 61 -11.12 -8.58 0.01
CA ILE A 61 -12.31 -9.30 0.49
C ILE A 61 -13.41 -8.32 0.89
N SER A 62 -13.10 -7.32 1.72
CA SER A 62 -14.07 -6.30 2.14
C SER A 62 -14.52 -5.41 0.98
N PHE A 63 -13.60 -5.14 0.04
CA PHE A 63 -13.91 -4.46 -1.22
C PHE A 63 -14.94 -5.24 -2.04
N CYS A 64 -14.68 -6.52 -2.34
CA CYS A 64 -15.59 -7.34 -3.12
C CYS A 64 -16.96 -7.42 -2.45
N TYR A 65 -17.00 -7.63 -1.13
CA TYR A 65 -18.28 -7.65 -0.41
C TYR A 65 -19.05 -6.35 -0.59
N ALA A 66 -18.43 -5.20 -0.32
CA ALA A 66 -19.09 -3.91 -0.43
C ALA A 66 -19.48 -3.56 -1.88
N PHE A 67 -18.61 -3.87 -2.85
CA PHE A 67 -18.87 -3.63 -4.27
C PHE A 67 -20.07 -4.45 -4.79
N LEU A 68 -20.14 -5.72 -4.43
CA LEU A 68 -21.23 -6.61 -4.86
C LEU A 68 -22.56 -6.31 -4.17
N GLN A 69 -22.53 -5.78 -2.94
CA GLN A 69 -23.74 -5.36 -2.23
C GLN A 69 -24.29 -4.00 -2.68
N SER A 70 -23.47 -3.18 -3.34
CA SER A 70 -23.83 -1.84 -3.83
C SER A 70 -24.66 -1.00 -2.83
N PRO A 71 -24.22 -0.84 -1.57
CA PRO A 71 -25.06 -0.33 -0.50
C PRO A 71 -25.49 1.13 -0.68
N LEU A 72 -24.80 1.87 -1.57
CA LEU A 72 -25.03 3.29 -1.89
C LEU A 72 -25.61 3.48 -3.29
N SER A 73 -26.01 2.41 -3.98
CA SER A 73 -26.65 2.48 -5.29
C SER A 73 -28.16 2.64 -5.16
N LEU A 74 -28.76 3.49 -5.97
CA LEU A 74 -30.21 3.64 -6.10
C LEU A 74 -30.81 2.52 -6.96
N THR A 75 -30.02 1.96 -7.89
CA THR A 75 -30.47 0.96 -8.87
C THR A 75 -30.11 -0.47 -8.49
N HIS A 76 -28.98 -0.65 -7.79
CA HIS A 76 -28.40 -1.97 -7.51
C HIS A 76 -28.28 -2.28 -6.01
N ASN A 77 -29.00 -1.56 -5.13
CA ASN A 77 -28.88 -1.77 -3.68
C ASN A 77 -29.20 -3.23 -3.30
N GLY A 78 -28.20 -3.91 -2.71
CA GLY A 78 -28.29 -5.32 -2.33
C GLY A 78 -27.99 -6.31 -3.47
N SER A 79 -27.57 -5.84 -4.66
CA SER A 79 -27.21 -6.66 -5.79
C SER A 79 -25.95 -6.15 -6.52
N PRO A 80 -25.23 -7.02 -7.24
CA PRO A 80 -24.04 -6.60 -7.97
C PRO A 80 -24.33 -5.55 -9.04
N PRO A 81 -23.42 -4.56 -9.22
CA PRO A 81 -23.46 -3.70 -10.40
C PRO A 81 -23.12 -4.51 -11.66
N PRO A 82 -23.25 -3.94 -12.88
CA PRO A 82 -22.85 -4.62 -14.10
C PRO A 82 -21.41 -5.10 -14.05
N LEU A 83 -21.17 -6.43 -14.11
CA LEU A 83 -19.84 -7.04 -14.06
C LEU A 83 -19.25 -7.20 -15.48
N SER A 84 -19.10 -6.09 -16.18
CA SER A 84 -18.54 -6.06 -17.55
C SER A 84 -17.39 -5.05 -17.62
N PHE A 85 -16.33 -5.36 -18.37
CA PHE A 85 -15.26 -4.41 -18.66
C PHE A 85 -15.69 -3.22 -19.51
N SER A 86 -16.85 -3.26 -20.13
CA SER A 86 -17.49 -2.09 -20.76
C SER A 86 -18.12 -1.12 -19.74
N HIS A 87 -18.16 -1.50 -18.46
CA HIS A 87 -18.64 -0.68 -17.35
C HIS A 87 -17.45 -0.08 -16.58
N PRO A 88 -17.21 1.24 -16.62
CA PRO A 88 -16.02 1.86 -16.05
C PRO A 88 -15.78 1.56 -14.56
N PRO A 89 -16.80 1.55 -13.65
CA PRO A 89 -16.59 1.12 -12.28
C PRO A 89 -16.04 -0.30 -12.15
N THR A 90 -16.43 -1.22 -13.02
CA THR A 90 -15.94 -2.61 -13.01
C THR A 90 -14.49 -2.69 -13.48
N LEU A 91 -14.08 -1.88 -14.47
CA LEU A 91 -12.67 -1.79 -14.84
C LEU A 91 -11.83 -1.29 -13.65
N LEU A 92 -12.28 -0.25 -12.96
CA LEU A 92 -11.56 0.29 -11.79
C LEU A 92 -11.54 -0.72 -10.63
N ALA A 93 -12.63 -1.47 -10.43
CA ALA A 93 -12.63 -2.59 -9.47
C ALA A 93 -11.60 -3.65 -9.83
N ALA A 94 -11.46 -4.00 -11.10
CA ALA A 94 -10.43 -4.94 -11.55
C ALA A 94 -9.02 -4.42 -11.32
N LEU A 95 -8.74 -3.14 -11.56
CA LEU A 95 -7.43 -2.53 -11.27
C LEU A 95 -7.10 -2.60 -9.78
N PHE A 96 -8.05 -2.29 -8.90
CA PHE A 96 -7.91 -2.43 -7.45
C PHE A 96 -7.56 -3.88 -7.05
N LEU A 97 -8.27 -4.86 -7.60
CA LEU A 97 -8.04 -6.27 -7.33
C LEU A 97 -6.70 -6.78 -7.88
N VAL A 98 -6.26 -6.30 -9.05
CA VAL A 98 -4.94 -6.61 -9.63
C VAL A 98 -3.82 -6.11 -8.71
N HIS A 99 -3.93 -4.88 -8.18
CA HIS A 99 -2.99 -4.38 -7.19
C HIS A 99 -2.89 -5.32 -5.98
N TYR A 100 -4.02 -5.64 -5.35
CA TYR A 100 -4.03 -6.50 -4.17
C TYR A 100 -3.66 -7.96 -4.45
N LEU A 101 -3.90 -8.49 -5.65
CA LEU A 101 -3.39 -9.79 -6.06
C LEU A 101 -1.85 -9.82 -5.99
N ASN A 102 -1.20 -8.79 -6.50
CA ASN A 102 0.25 -8.67 -6.36
C ASN A 102 0.68 -8.43 -4.91
N ARG A 103 0.08 -7.47 -4.22
CA ARG A 103 0.49 -7.04 -2.88
C ARG A 103 0.26 -8.09 -1.81
N ALA A 104 -0.91 -8.74 -1.82
CA ALA A 104 -1.31 -9.68 -0.78
C ALA A 104 -0.84 -11.11 -1.04
N ILE A 105 -0.64 -11.50 -2.30
CA ILE A 105 -0.37 -12.90 -2.67
C ILE A 105 0.96 -13.03 -3.40
N ILE A 106 1.12 -12.43 -4.57
CA ILE A 106 2.29 -12.69 -5.44
C ILE A 106 3.58 -12.21 -4.78
N SER A 107 3.64 -10.96 -4.34
CA SER A 107 4.84 -10.37 -3.74
C SER A 107 5.29 -11.09 -2.45
N PRO A 108 4.41 -11.37 -1.45
CA PRO A 108 4.84 -12.09 -0.26
C PRO A 108 5.27 -13.55 -0.53
N LEU A 109 4.63 -14.26 -1.46
CA LEU A 109 5.03 -15.63 -1.83
C LEU A 109 6.41 -15.66 -2.53
N ARG A 110 6.77 -14.60 -3.25
CA ARG A 110 8.09 -14.44 -3.88
C ARG A 110 9.18 -13.98 -2.91
N THR A 111 8.80 -13.52 -1.72
CA THR A 111 9.73 -12.99 -0.71
C THR A 111 10.50 -14.13 -0.02
N PRO A 112 11.85 -14.20 -0.13
CA PRO A 112 12.63 -15.32 0.39
C PRO A 112 12.68 -15.35 1.93
N SER A 113 12.53 -14.21 2.59
CA SER A 113 12.46 -14.03 4.04
C SER A 113 11.88 -12.68 4.40
N ARG A 114 11.18 -12.61 5.52
CA ARG A 114 10.66 -11.37 6.10
C ARG A 114 10.83 -11.44 7.62
N SER A 115 11.29 -10.35 8.24
CA SER A 115 11.36 -10.26 9.69
C SER A 115 9.99 -10.43 10.31
N LYS A 116 9.96 -10.97 11.53
CA LYS A 116 8.73 -11.06 12.32
C LYS A 116 8.09 -9.69 12.49
N SER A 117 6.80 -9.66 12.70
CA SER A 117 6.00 -8.46 12.91
C SER A 117 5.32 -8.54 14.28
N HIS A 118 5.39 -7.48 15.07
CA HIS A 118 4.62 -7.44 16.31
C HIS A 118 3.12 -7.44 15.99
N ILE A 119 2.30 -8.13 16.78
CA ILE A 119 0.86 -8.34 16.54
C ILE A 119 0.07 -7.04 16.35
N SER A 120 0.50 -5.94 16.98
CA SER A 120 -0.13 -4.63 16.80
C SER A 120 -0.14 -4.15 15.34
N VAL A 121 0.86 -4.54 14.55
CA VAL A 121 0.97 -4.16 13.14
C VAL A 121 -0.13 -4.81 12.29
N PRO A 122 -0.27 -6.16 12.26
CA PRO A 122 -1.34 -6.77 11.49
C PRO A 122 -2.73 -6.39 12.03
N LEU A 123 -2.92 -6.17 13.33
CA LEU A 123 -4.21 -5.71 13.86
C LEU A 123 -4.58 -4.31 13.35
N ALA A 124 -3.64 -3.36 13.40
CA ALA A 124 -3.86 -2.01 12.85
C ALA A 124 -4.09 -2.05 11.32
N ALA A 125 -3.33 -2.88 10.60
CA ALA A 125 -3.47 -3.04 9.16
C ALA A 125 -4.81 -3.71 8.79
N VAL A 126 -5.30 -4.68 9.54
CA VAL A 126 -6.64 -5.27 9.34
C VAL A 126 -7.73 -4.21 9.49
N ALA A 127 -7.69 -3.39 10.55
CA ALA A 127 -8.65 -2.31 10.73
C ALA A 127 -8.61 -1.29 9.57
N PHE A 128 -7.40 -0.91 9.14
CA PHE A 128 -7.19 -0.04 7.99
C PHE A 128 -7.75 -0.66 6.70
N ASN A 129 -7.43 -1.92 6.44
CA ASN A 129 -7.81 -2.63 5.22
C ASN A 129 -9.31 -2.94 5.12
N ILE A 130 -9.98 -3.27 6.25
CA ILE A 130 -11.45 -3.37 6.29
C ILE A 130 -12.08 -2.04 5.89
N THR A 131 -11.60 -0.95 6.49
CA THR A 131 -12.13 0.39 6.23
C THR A 131 -11.91 0.81 4.79
N ASN A 132 -10.67 0.67 4.28
CA ASN A 132 -10.32 1.04 2.92
C ASN A 132 -11.12 0.23 1.89
N GLY A 133 -11.08 -1.10 1.98
CA GLY A 133 -11.78 -1.97 1.03
C GLY A 133 -13.29 -1.72 1.03
N SER A 134 -13.90 -1.61 2.22
CA SER A 134 -15.35 -1.36 2.33
C SER A 134 -15.75 0.00 1.76
N LEU A 135 -15.00 1.06 2.08
CA LEU A 135 -15.26 2.40 1.54
C LEU A 135 -15.07 2.45 0.03
N MET A 136 -14.00 1.86 -0.49
CA MET A 136 -13.70 1.84 -1.92
C MET A 136 -14.75 1.06 -2.71
N GLY A 137 -15.13 -0.13 -2.24
CA GLY A 137 -16.15 -0.96 -2.89
C GLY A 137 -17.53 -0.30 -2.87
N ALA A 138 -17.95 0.25 -1.71
CA ALA A 138 -19.21 0.96 -1.59
C ALA A 138 -19.26 2.22 -2.47
N TYR A 139 -18.15 2.94 -2.59
CA TYR A 139 -18.06 4.12 -3.46
C TYR A 139 -18.16 3.74 -4.95
N LEU A 140 -17.33 2.80 -5.42
CA LEU A 140 -17.29 2.45 -6.84
C LEU A 140 -18.63 1.85 -7.35
N SER A 141 -19.38 1.20 -6.48
CA SER A 141 -20.73 0.67 -6.81
C SER A 141 -21.85 1.67 -6.53
N SER A 142 -21.53 2.91 -6.12
CA SER A 142 -22.52 3.94 -5.78
C SER A 142 -23.07 4.65 -7.02
N THR A 143 -24.29 5.18 -6.89
CA THR A 143 -24.87 6.08 -7.90
C THR A 143 -24.01 7.32 -8.18
N ALA A 144 -23.25 7.80 -7.18
CA ALA A 144 -22.35 8.95 -7.36
C ALA A 144 -21.17 8.62 -8.28
N ALA A 145 -20.52 7.46 -8.08
CA ALA A 145 -19.45 7.00 -8.96
C ALA A 145 -19.96 6.67 -10.36
N GLU A 146 -21.13 6.03 -10.47
CA GLU A 146 -21.75 5.70 -11.74
C GLU A 146 -21.99 6.98 -12.59
N LYS A 147 -22.57 8.02 -11.98
CA LYS A 147 -22.77 9.32 -12.65
C LYS A 147 -21.46 9.99 -13.07
N PHE A 148 -20.44 9.99 -12.21
CA PHE A 148 -19.13 10.57 -12.54
C PHE A 148 -18.45 9.82 -13.69
N LEU A 149 -18.57 8.50 -13.72
CA LEU A 149 -17.92 7.63 -14.69
C LEU A 149 -18.72 7.41 -15.98
N GLN A 150 -19.91 8.01 -16.08
CA GLN A 150 -20.69 7.96 -17.33
C GLN A 150 -19.88 8.56 -18.48
N GLY A 151 -19.73 7.81 -19.59
CA GLY A 151 -18.92 8.21 -20.74
C GLY A 151 -17.40 8.29 -20.47
N ALA A 152 -16.91 7.66 -19.40
CA ALA A 152 -15.50 7.72 -19.01
C ALA A 152 -14.55 7.23 -20.12
N PHE A 153 -14.92 6.19 -20.83
CA PHE A 153 -14.09 5.58 -21.88
C PHE A 153 -13.89 6.49 -23.11
N GLU A 154 -14.77 7.47 -23.31
CA GLU A 154 -14.68 8.46 -24.37
C GLU A 154 -13.75 9.62 -24.01
N ARG A 155 -13.36 9.72 -22.73
CA ARG A 155 -12.51 10.80 -22.21
C ARG A 155 -11.04 10.40 -22.28
N PRO A 156 -10.17 11.08 -23.08
CA PRO A 156 -8.74 10.77 -23.15
C PRO A 156 -8.05 10.82 -21.78
N LEU A 157 -8.44 11.75 -20.90
CA LEU A 157 -7.89 11.89 -19.55
C LEU A 157 -8.16 10.66 -18.66
N PHE A 158 -9.22 9.91 -18.91
CA PHE A 158 -9.46 8.65 -18.21
C PHE A 158 -8.33 7.66 -18.50
N TRP A 159 -7.96 7.50 -19.76
CA TRP A 159 -6.90 6.58 -20.17
C TRP A 159 -5.50 7.05 -19.76
N VAL A 160 -5.29 8.38 -19.68
CA VAL A 160 -4.06 8.93 -19.10
C VAL A 160 -3.94 8.52 -17.62
N GLY A 161 -4.99 8.62 -16.83
CA GLY A 161 -4.96 8.19 -15.43
C GLY A 161 -4.82 6.68 -15.27
N VAL A 162 -5.48 5.86 -16.11
CA VAL A 162 -5.26 4.41 -16.16
C VAL A 162 -3.79 4.10 -16.52
N GLY A 163 -3.21 4.85 -17.45
CA GLY A 163 -1.79 4.74 -17.81
C GLY A 163 -0.86 5.09 -16.65
N LEU A 164 -1.16 6.14 -15.88
CA LEU A 164 -0.41 6.50 -14.66
C LEU A 164 -0.54 5.42 -13.59
N TRP A 165 -1.74 4.84 -13.41
CA TRP A 165 -1.93 3.70 -12.52
C TRP A 165 -1.02 2.54 -12.93
N ALA A 166 -1.03 2.16 -14.20
CA ALA A 166 -0.22 1.06 -14.72
C ALA A 166 1.29 1.33 -14.57
N LEU A 167 1.73 2.56 -14.86
CA LEU A 167 3.13 2.98 -14.69
C LEU A 167 3.57 2.89 -13.22
N GLY A 168 2.75 3.39 -12.30
CA GLY A 168 3.00 3.31 -10.87
C GLY A 168 3.04 1.87 -10.37
N PHE A 169 2.09 1.04 -10.77
CA PHE A 169 2.02 -0.38 -10.42
C PHE A 169 3.25 -1.16 -10.90
N VAL A 170 3.64 -1.00 -12.16
CA VAL A 170 4.85 -1.63 -12.71
C VAL A 170 6.10 -1.09 -12.01
N GLY A 171 6.16 0.22 -11.78
CA GLY A 171 7.26 0.84 -11.03
C GLY A 171 7.40 0.29 -9.61
N ASN A 172 6.28 0.11 -8.89
CA ASN A 172 6.29 -0.51 -7.55
C ASN A 172 6.89 -1.92 -7.60
N ILE A 173 6.43 -2.77 -8.54
CA ILE A 173 6.92 -4.15 -8.71
C ILE A 173 8.42 -4.17 -9.05
N LEU A 174 8.88 -3.32 -9.98
CA LEU A 174 10.28 -3.29 -10.40
C LEU A 174 11.22 -2.90 -9.25
N HIS A 175 10.85 -1.90 -8.46
CA HIS A 175 11.66 -1.46 -7.33
C HIS A 175 11.63 -2.47 -6.16
N ASP A 176 10.50 -3.11 -5.91
CA ASP A 176 10.42 -4.21 -4.94
C ASP A 176 11.25 -5.42 -5.38
N GLU A 177 11.30 -5.74 -6.68
CA GLU A 177 12.11 -6.84 -7.21
C GLU A 177 13.61 -6.65 -6.94
N ILE A 178 14.11 -5.41 -7.03
CA ILE A 178 15.50 -5.08 -6.65
C ILE A 178 15.76 -5.46 -5.18
N LEU A 179 14.84 -5.11 -4.26
CA LEU A 179 14.97 -5.47 -2.85
C LEU A 179 14.86 -6.99 -2.62
N LEU A 180 14.01 -7.68 -3.36
CA LEU A 180 13.89 -9.13 -3.30
C LEU A 180 15.17 -9.83 -3.78
N ASN A 181 15.78 -9.32 -4.84
CA ASN A 181 17.02 -9.88 -5.38
C ASN A 181 18.20 -9.69 -4.42
N ILE A 182 18.29 -8.57 -3.72
CA ILE A 182 19.28 -8.36 -2.64
C ILE A 182 19.10 -9.46 -1.56
N ARG A 183 17.86 -9.74 -1.14
CA ARG A 183 17.57 -10.78 -0.13
C ARG A 183 17.86 -12.19 -0.64
N ARG A 184 17.54 -12.50 -1.91
CA ARG A 184 17.84 -13.80 -2.55
C ARG A 184 19.34 -14.05 -2.61
N SER A 185 20.11 -13.05 -3.05
CA SER A 185 21.56 -13.12 -3.13
C SER A 185 22.21 -13.33 -1.74
N ALA A 186 21.71 -12.62 -0.72
CA ALA A 186 22.19 -12.79 0.65
C ALA A 186 21.90 -14.18 1.20
N LYS A 187 20.70 -14.73 0.91
CA LYS A 187 20.33 -16.10 1.32
C LYS A 187 21.17 -17.16 0.62
N ALA A 188 21.47 -16.98 -0.67
CA ALA A 188 22.32 -17.89 -1.45
C ALA A 188 23.75 -17.91 -0.90
N LYS A 189 24.36 -16.74 -0.65
CA LYS A 189 25.69 -16.61 -0.04
C LYS A 189 25.77 -17.22 1.36
N GLY A 190 24.71 -17.08 2.17
CA GLY A 190 24.63 -17.68 3.50
C GLY A 190 24.54 -19.21 3.46
N LYS A 191 23.89 -19.80 2.44
CA LYS A 191 23.87 -21.25 2.22
C LYS A 191 25.24 -21.77 1.79
N ALA A 192 25.88 -21.14 0.78
CA ALA A 192 27.19 -21.57 0.30
C ALA A 192 28.25 -21.59 1.43
N LYS A 193 28.24 -20.58 2.33
CA LYS A 193 29.11 -20.57 3.51
C LYS A 193 28.78 -21.65 4.54
N ALA A 194 27.51 -22.03 4.68
CA ALA A 194 27.12 -23.10 5.61
C ALA A 194 27.54 -24.47 5.09
N ASP A 195 27.51 -24.67 3.79
CA ASP A 195 27.95 -25.93 3.14
C ASP A 195 29.51 -26.07 3.16
N GLU A 196 30.26 -24.96 3.24
CA GLU A 196 31.72 -24.95 3.43
C GLU A 196 32.16 -25.12 4.90
N ASP A 197 31.32 -24.66 5.86
CA ASP A 197 31.61 -24.68 7.31
C ASP A 197 31.10 -25.98 8.04
N ASP A 198 30.53 -26.97 7.36
CA ASP A 198 29.98 -28.19 7.97
C ASP A 198 31.06 -29.13 8.56
N ASP A 199 32.34 -28.75 8.47
CA ASP A 199 33.48 -29.48 9.03
C ASP A 199 33.97 -28.94 10.41
N ASN A 200 33.41 -27.83 10.95
CA ASN A 200 33.87 -27.34 12.27
C ASN A 200 32.82 -26.48 13.04
N ASN A 201 32.28 -27.12 14.11
CA ASN A 201 31.75 -26.49 15.33
C ASN A 201 30.43 -25.73 15.26
N GLY A 202 29.35 -26.40 15.68
CA GLY A 202 27.97 -25.94 15.81
C GLY A 202 27.75 -24.71 16.70
N LYS A 203 27.86 -23.54 16.09
CA LYS A 203 27.22 -22.31 16.61
C LYS A 203 26.24 -21.81 15.56
N SER A 204 24.95 -22.03 15.80
CA SER A 204 23.83 -21.42 15.08
C SER A 204 24.02 -19.90 15.02
N LYS A 205 24.58 -19.39 13.92
CA LYS A 205 24.59 -17.94 13.65
C LYS A 205 23.17 -17.50 13.33
N SER A 206 22.61 -16.60 14.15
CA SER A 206 21.32 -15.97 13.93
C SER A 206 21.19 -15.53 12.46
N LYS A 207 20.06 -15.86 11.81
CA LYS A 207 19.71 -15.41 10.45
C LYS A 207 19.64 -13.87 10.43
N GLN A 208 20.77 -13.22 10.24
CA GLN A 208 20.85 -11.80 10.08
C GLN A 208 20.31 -11.44 8.71
N GLU A 209 19.23 -10.64 8.64
CA GLU A 209 18.76 -10.09 7.36
C GLU A 209 19.87 -9.23 6.77
N HIS A 210 20.39 -9.64 5.62
CA HIS A 210 21.44 -8.88 4.93
C HIS A 210 20.79 -7.74 4.13
N TYR A 211 21.09 -6.52 4.55
CA TYR A 211 20.74 -5.31 3.81
C TYR A 211 21.94 -4.88 2.94
N ALA A 212 21.65 -4.38 1.75
CA ALA A 212 22.62 -3.73 0.86
C ALA A 212 22.01 -2.43 0.32
N ILE A 213 22.85 -1.58 -0.26
CA ILE A 213 22.40 -0.37 -0.96
C ILE A 213 21.71 -0.83 -2.25
N PRO A 214 20.43 -0.51 -2.46
CA PRO A 214 19.76 -0.81 -3.72
C PRO A 214 20.21 0.18 -4.81
N HIS A 215 20.31 -0.30 -6.06
CA HIS A 215 20.69 0.47 -7.22
C HIS A 215 19.76 0.19 -8.41
N GLY A 216 19.71 1.14 -9.34
CA GLY A 216 18.93 1.06 -10.57
C GLY A 216 17.60 1.83 -10.49
N TYR A 217 17.14 2.28 -11.64
CA TYR A 217 15.92 3.08 -11.79
C TYR A 217 15.88 4.27 -10.81
N LEU A 218 14.76 4.50 -10.16
CA LEU A 218 14.58 5.61 -9.22
C LEU A 218 15.39 5.45 -7.92
N TYR A 219 16.01 4.29 -7.64
CA TYR A 219 16.97 4.18 -6.53
C TYR A 219 18.17 5.10 -6.70
N GLU A 220 18.48 5.54 -7.91
CA GLU A 220 19.56 6.52 -8.13
C GLU A 220 19.20 7.92 -7.57
N LEU A 221 17.92 8.22 -7.38
CA LEU A 221 17.41 9.52 -6.94
C LEU A 221 16.86 9.49 -5.50
N ILE A 222 16.23 8.39 -5.10
CA ILE A 222 15.49 8.28 -3.82
C ILE A 222 15.68 6.92 -3.15
N SER A 223 15.48 6.88 -1.85
CA SER A 223 15.63 5.67 -1.02
C SER A 223 14.40 4.75 -1.05
N TYR A 224 13.22 5.30 -1.35
CA TYR A 224 11.94 4.59 -1.34
C TYR A 224 11.15 4.78 -2.64
N PRO A 225 11.71 4.37 -3.80
CA PRO A 225 11.04 4.53 -5.08
C PRO A 225 9.80 3.65 -5.23
N ASN A 226 9.72 2.53 -4.53
CA ASN A 226 8.53 1.69 -4.47
C ASN A 226 7.34 2.46 -3.86
N TYR A 227 7.53 3.25 -2.80
CA TYR A 227 6.48 4.09 -2.21
C TYR A 227 6.06 5.22 -3.16
N PHE A 228 7.03 5.89 -3.78
CA PHE A 228 6.75 6.92 -4.77
C PHE A 228 5.93 6.36 -5.95
N SER A 229 6.31 5.18 -6.45
CA SER A 229 5.58 4.50 -7.52
C SER A 229 4.15 4.12 -7.12
N GLU A 230 3.95 3.67 -5.88
CA GLU A 230 2.63 3.36 -5.33
C GLU A 230 1.75 4.62 -5.19
N TRP A 231 2.36 5.76 -4.84
CA TRP A 231 1.63 7.04 -4.85
C TRP A 231 1.24 7.49 -6.26
N VAL A 232 2.11 7.29 -7.27
CA VAL A 232 1.77 7.57 -8.68
C VAL A 232 0.62 6.67 -9.14
N GLU A 233 0.65 5.39 -8.77
CA GLU A 233 -0.41 4.42 -9.03
C GLU A 233 -1.75 4.92 -8.48
N TRP A 234 -1.82 5.19 -7.17
CA TRP A 234 -3.06 5.61 -6.53
C TRP A 234 -3.50 7.03 -6.88
N ALA A 235 -2.57 7.91 -7.26
CA ALA A 235 -2.92 9.22 -7.82
C ALA A 235 -3.61 9.09 -9.18
N GLY A 236 -3.07 8.24 -10.08
CA GLY A 236 -3.69 7.90 -11.35
C GLY A 236 -5.09 7.29 -11.17
N TYR A 237 -5.21 6.35 -10.22
CA TYR A 237 -6.48 5.73 -9.86
C TYR A 237 -7.51 6.75 -9.35
N ALA A 238 -7.13 7.56 -8.36
CA ALA A 238 -8.03 8.56 -7.76
C ALA A 238 -8.50 9.58 -8.79
N PHE A 239 -7.60 10.01 -9.67
CA PHE A 239 -7.90 10.98 -10.73
C PHE A 239 -8.99 10.49 -11.68
N VAL A 240 -9.02 9.20 -12.02
CA VAL A 240 -10.04 8.65 -12.94
C VAL A 240 -11.28 8.13 -12.24
N ALA A 241 -11.18 7.73 -10.96
CA ALA A 241 -12.28 7.13 -10.23
C ALA A 241 -13.24 8.17 -9.61
N ALA A 242 -12.79 9.42 -9.38
CA ALA A 242 -13.53 10.37 -8.58
C ALA A 242 -13.23 11.84 -8.92
N PRO A 243 -14.20 12.75 -8.69
CA PRO A 243 -13.95 14.18 -8.80
C PRO A 243 -12.94 14.65 -7.75
N LEU A 244 -12.15 15.69 -8.09
CA LEU A 244 -11.23 16.31 -7.15
C LEU A 244 -11.99 16.84 -5.92
N PRO A 245 -11.48 16.60 -4.70
CA PRO A 245 -12.08 17.16 -3.50
C PRO A 245 -11.87 18.68 -3.45
N SER A 246 -12.77 19.36 -2.77
CA SER A 246 -12.62 20.80 -2.51
C SER A 246 -11.62 21.06 -1.40
N PHE A 247 -10.67 21.97 -1.63
CA PHE A 247 -9.68 22.40 -0.64
C PHE A 247 -9.97 23.80 -0.08
N THR A 248 -11.17 24.35 -0.28
CA THR A 248 -11.53 25.71 0.17
C THR A 248 -11.63 25.83 1.69
N SER A 249 -12.01 24.74 2.38
CA SER A 249 -12.05 24.62 3.84
C SER A 249 -11.96 23.17 4.26
N LEU A 250 -11.61 22.90 5.54
CA LEU A 250 -11.63 21.55 6.08
C LEU A 250 -13.03 20.90 5.98
N SER A 251 -14.09 21.68 6.23
CA SER A 251 -15.46 21.20 6.09
C SER A 251 -15.77 20.80 4.65
N SER A 252 -15.42 21.65 3.68
CA SER A 252 -15.59 21.36 2.25
C SER A 252 -14.80 20.12 1.83
N PHE A 253 -13.54 19.99 2.30
CA PHE A 253 -12.74 18.82 2.05
C PHE A 253 -13.42 17.55 2.60
N LEU A 254 -13.79 17.54 3.88
CA LEU A 254 -14.43 16.38 4.53
C LEU A 254 -15.79 16.00 3.93
N THR A 255 -16.46 16.91 3.26
CA THR A 255 -17.74 16.62 2.58
C THR A 255 -17.56 16.13 1.15
N THR A 256 -16.49 16.52 0.46
CA THR A 256 -16.28 16.24 -0.96
C THR A 256 -15.25 15.14 -1.23
N VAL A 257 -14.33 14.88 -0.29
CA VAL A 257 -13.31 13.86 -0.47
C VAL A 257 -13.93 12.46 -0.56
N THR A 258 -13.53 11.69 -1.55
CA THR A 258 -14.03 10.35 -1.85
C THR A 258 -12.97 9.29 -1.51
N PRO A 259 -13.35 8.01 -1.34
CA PRO A 259 -12.42 6.94 -0.98
C PRO A 259 -11.16 6.81 -1.84
N PRO A 260 -11.17 6.98 -3.17
CA PRO A 260 -9.93 6.94 -3.96
C PRO A 260 -8.89 7.98 -3.50
N TYR A 261 -9.32 9.23 -3.24
CA TYR A 261 -8.42 10.26 -2.73
C TYR A 261 -8.06 10.06 -1.27
N LEU A 262 -8.98 9.55 -0.45
CA LEU A 262 -8.70 9.23 0.95
C LEU A 262 -7.61 8.17 1.09
N PHE A 263 -7.66 7.15 0.24
CA PHE A 263 -6.65 6.11 0.26
C PHE A 263 -5.28 6.67 -0.16
N LEU A 264 -5.21 7.47 -1.23
CA LEU A 264 -3.98 8.15 -1.63
C LEU A 264 -3.40 8.99 -0.47
N PHE A 265 -4.23 9.80 0.22
CA PHE A 265 -3.77 10.59 1.36
C PHE A 265 -3.34 9.74 2.54
N ALA A 266 -4.06 8.66 2.84
CA ALA A 266 -3.71 7.74 3.91
C ALA A 266 -2.35 7.06 3.65
N GLU A 267 -2.10 6.58 2.43
CA GLU A 267 -0.81 6.06 2.00
C GLU A 267 0.31 7.10 2.17
N PHE A 268 0.06 8.32 1.72
CA PHE A 268 1.02 9.41 1.84
C PHE A 268 1.40 9.67 3.31
N PHE A 269 0.43 9.86 4.20
CA PHE A 269 0.66 10.14 5.61
C PHE A 269 1.28 8.98 6.39
N THR A 270 1.00 7.75 6.01
CA THR A 270 1.56 6.57 6.70
C THR A 270 2.94 6.18 6.19
N MET A 271 3.23 6.40 4.91
CA MET A 271 4.50 6.03 4.28
C MET A 271 5.62 7.07 4.45
N ILE A 272 5.30 8.37 4.49
CA ILE A 272 6.32 9.45 4.64
C ILE A 272 7.20 9.24 5.87
N PRO A 273 6.67 9.07 7.09
CA PRO A 273 7.51 8.90 8.27
C PRO A 273 8.44 7.69 8.14
N ARG A 274 7.92 6.59 7.57
CA ARG A 274 8.69 5.37 7.38
C ARG A 274 9.78 5.54 6.33
N ALA A 275 9.51 6.21 5.22
CA ALA A 275 10.51 6.52 4.20
C ALA A 275 11.62 7.41 4.76
N TYR A 276 11.27 8.45 5.50
CA TYR A 276 12.24 9.34 6.16
C TYR A 276 13.16 8.60 7.14
N LYS A 277 12.57 7.82 8.06
CA LYS A 277 13.34 7.04 9.02
C LYS A 277 14.23 5.99 8.35
N GLY A 278 13.71 5.33 7.34
CA GLY A 278 14.47 4.36 6.58
C GLY A 278 15.59 4.98 5.74
N HIS A 279 15.38 6.18 5.20
CA HIS A 279 16.42 6.96 4.54
C HIS A 279 17.55 7.33 5.53
N LYS A 280 17.24 7.84 6.71
CA LYS A 280 18.22 8.08 7.78
C LYS A 280 18.96 6.80 8.18
N TRP A 281 18.25 5.68 8.28
CA TRP A 281 18.84 4.39 8.58
C TRP A 281 19.87 3.95 7.52
N TYR A 282 19.60 4.17 6.23
CA TYR A 282 20.55 3.86 5.16
C TYR A 282 21.83 4.69 5.31
N HIS A 283 21.71 5.99 5.55
CA HIS A 283 22.87 6.88 5.78
C HIS A 283 23.67 6.49 7.02
N ALA A 284 23.03 6.09 8.10
CA ALA A 284 23.71 5.66 9.32
C ALA A 284 24.38 4.28 9.17
N ARG A 285 23.81 3.39 8.32
CA ARG A 285 24.25 2.01 8.19
C ARG A 285 25.36 1.84 7.17
N PHE A 286 25.36 2.63 6.11
CA PHE A 286 26.30 2.52 4.98
C PHE A 286 27.07 3.84 4.79
N PRO A 287 28.40 3.86 5.08
CA PRO A 287 29.22 5.07 4.91
C PRO A 287 29.27 5.59 3.47
N ASP A 288 29.12 4.68 2.49
CA ASP A 288 29.14 4.91 1.05
C ASP A 288 27.74 5.16 0.45
N TYR A 289 26.70 5.32 1.30
CA TYR A 289 25.36 5.63 0.79
C TYR A 289 25.34 6.96 0.05
N PRO A 290 24.76 7.02 -1.20
CA PRO A 290 24.78 8.23 -2.00
C PRO A 290 24.10 9.42 -1.31
N LYS A 291 24.86 10.46 -1.01
CA LYS A 291 24.41 11.64 -0.24
C LYS A 291 23.35 12.48 -0.94
N GLN A 292 23.31 12.43 -2.28
CA GLN A 292 22.35 13.18 -3.10
C GLN A 292 20.94 12.58 -3.12
N ARG A 293 20.79 11.30 -2.75
CA ARG A 293 19.47 10.65 -2.70
C ARG A 293 18.55 11.33 -1.71
N LYS A 294 17.31 11.46 -2.10
CA LYS A 294 16.22 11.92 -1.23
C LYS A 294 15.47 10.74 -0.58
N ALA A 295 14.57 11.02 0.35
CA ALA A 295 13.85 9.95 1.04
C ALA A 295 12.85 9.25 0.10
N VAL A 296 11.93 9.99 -0.52
CA VAL A 296 10.83 9.37 -1.28
C VAL A 296 10.34 10.21 -2.47
N ILE A 297 10.50 11.54 -2.47
CA ILE A 297 10.11 12.39 -3.60
C ILE A 297 11.39 12.84 -4.32
N PRO A 298 11.57 12.48 -5.62
CA PRO A 298 12.76 12.86 -6.37
C PRO A 298 13.03 14.37 -6.29
N PHE A 299 14.29 14.73 -6.02
CA PHE A 299 14.80 16.10 -5.91
C PHE A 299 14.28 16.93 -4.72
N LEU A 300 13.17 16.53 -4.08
CA LEU A 300 12.51 17.34 -3.06
C LEU A 300 12.71 16.78 -1.65
N PHE A 301 12.27 15.55 -1.41
CA PHE A 301 12.21 14.98 -0.06
C PHE A 301 12.62 13.49 -0.01
#